data_dc55509a98223395a9b9cf06b0ce1846
#
_entry.id   dc55509a98223395a9b9cf06b0ce1846
#
_cell.length_a   1.000
_cell.length_b   1.000
_cell.length_c   1.000
_cell.angle_alpha   90.00
_cell.angle_beta   90.00
_cell.angle_gamma   90.00
#
_symmetry.space_group_name_H-M   'P 1'
#
loop_
_entity.id
_entity.type
_entity.pdbx_description
1 polymer ?
#
loop_
_entity_poly.entity_id
_entity_poly.type
_entity_poly.pdbx_seq_one_letter_code
_entity_poly.pdbx_strand_id
1 'polypeptide(L)'
;ALKRPSPLIAPRHVKLAVEYIQAHPDHLASGTELAQLSNVSLRALQEGFQRFMGTSIVAYQRQVRLERAYAALSRGLSPSVTDVALQHGFSNVGRFCQYFQSAYGISPAELRKGQRTRPMATN
;
A
#
# COMPACT_ATOMS: atom_id res chain seq x y z
N ALA A 1 -7.68 0.26 -18.23
CA ALA A 1 -6.98 0.10 -17.00
C ALA A 1 -5.50 0.16 -17.20
N LEU A 2 -4.85 0.75 -16.26
CA LEU A 2 -3.43 0.90 -16.36
C LEU A 2 -2.75 -0.42 -16.14
N LYS A 3 -1.86 -0.73 -17.02
CA LYS A 3 -1.07 -1.89 -16.80
C LYS A 3 0.15 -1.54 -16.03
N ARG A 4 0.37 -2.26 -15.00
CA ARG A 4 1.61 -2.11 -14.27
C ARG A 4 2.61 -3.12 -14.78
N PRO A 5 3.89 -2.75 -14.82
CA PRO A 5 4.90 -3.75 -15.15
C PRO A 5 4.82 -4.92 -14.18
N SER A 6 4.93 -6.10 -14.69
CA SER A 6 4.85 -7.28 -13.85
C SER A 6 6.17 -7.51 -13.12
N PRO A 7 6.13 -7.76 -11.80
CA PRO A 7 7.36 -8.08 -11.09
C PRO A 7 8.02 -9.36 -11.59
N LEU A 8 7.27 -10.19 -12.29
CA LEU A 8 7.85 -11.45 -12.81
C LEU A 8 8.91 -11.24 -13.85
N ILE A 9 8.86 -10.11 -14.58
CA ILE A 9 9.88 -9.81 -15.56
C ILE A 9 10.93 -8.84 -15.06
N ALA A 10 10.83 -8.46 -13.79
CA ALA A 10 11.76 -7.52 -13.21
C ALA A 10 13.05 -8.21 -12.79
N PRO A 11 14.14 -7.45 -12.66
CA PRO A 11 15.38 -8.03 -12.11
C PRO A 11 15.18 -8.57 -10.71
N ARG A 12 16.09 -9.46 -10.32
CA ARG A 12 15.99 -10.11 -9.03
C ARG A 12 15.90 -9.12 -7.87
N HIS A 13 16.68 -8.03 -7.91
CA HIS A 13 16.66 -7.09 -6.79
C HIS A 13 15.32 -6.40 -6.64
N VAL A 14 14.62 -6.12 -7.73
CA VAL A 14 13.28 -5.55 -7.64
C VAL A 14 12.30 -6.57 -7.09
N LYS A 15 12.38 -7.81 -7.56
CA LYS A 15 11.51 -8.88 -7.05
C LYS A 15 11.69 -9.09 -5.55
N LEU A 16 12.92 -9.10 -5.09
CA LEU A 16 13.20 -9.31 -3.66
C LEU A 16 12.62 -8.18 -2.82
N ALA A 17 12.77 -6.95 -3.28
CA ALA A 17 12.22 -5.82 -2.55
C ALA A 17 10.70 -5.86 -2.52
N VAL A 18 10.07 -6.19 -3.64
CA VAL A 18 8.62 -6.29 -3.69
C VAL A 18 8.12 -7.38 -2.75
N GLU A 19 8.77 -8.54 -2.78
CA GLU A 19 8.38 -9.64 -1.91
C GLU A 19 8.51 -9.28 -0.45
N TYR A 20 9.59 -8.58 -0.11
CA TYR A 20 9.78 -8.17 1.29
C TYR A 20 8.68 -7.20 1.72
N ILE A 21 8.37 -6.22 0.89
CA ILE A 21 7.34 -5.23 1.23
C ILE A 21 5.99 -5.91 1.41
N GLN A 22 5.66 -6.84 0.55
CA GLN A 22 4.38 -7.53 0.65
C GLN A 22 4.31 -8.47 1.85
N ALA A 23 5.43 -9.08 2.20
CA ALA A 23 5.47 -10.00 3.33
C ALA A 23 5.53 -9.30 4.67
N HIS A 24 5.97 -8.04 4.70
CA HIS A 24 6.15 -7.29 5.94
C HIS A 24 5.44 -5.94 5.85
N PRO A 25 4.13 -5.93 5.71
CA PRO A 25 3.41 -4.67 5.50
C PRO A 25 3.44 -3.76 6.73
N ASP A 26 3.70 -4.32 7.90
CA ASP A 26 3.77 -3.51 9.12
C ASP A 26 5.13 -2.86 9.32
N HIS A 27 6.12 -3.27 8.58
CA HIS A 27 7.46 -2.74 8.70
C HIS A 27 7.75 -1.78 7.57
N LEU A 28 7.94 -0.51 7.91
CA LEU A 28 8.24 0.51 6.93
C LEU A 28 9.73 0.51 6.63
N ALA A 29 10.14 -0.37 5.76
CA ALA A 29 11.54 -0.50 5.41
C ALA A 29 12.02 0.72 4.66
N SER A 30 13.22 1.19 4.97
CA SER A 30 13.83 2.28 4.21
C SER A 30 14.33 1.75 2.88
N GLY A 31 14.52 2.67 1.94
CA GLY A 31 15.12 2.28 0.66
C GLY A 31 16.49 1.65 0.83
N THR A 32 17.29 2.19 1.76
CA THR A 32 18.62 1.65 2.03
C THR A 32 18.53 0.23 2.56
N GLU A 33 17.59 -0.01 3.47
CA GLU A 33 17.39 -1.35 4.02
C GLU A 33 17.02 -2.34 2.92
N LEU A 34 16.10 -1.94 2.04
CA LEU A 34 15.69 -2.80 0.94
C LEU A 34 16.82 -3.03 -0.05
N ALA A 35 17.65 -2.02 -0.28
CA ALA A 35 18.79 -2.16 -1.18
C ALA A 35 19.80 -3.15 -0.61
N GLN A 36 20.07 -3.05 0.68
CA GLN A 36 20.98 -3.98 1.35
C GLN A 36 20.46 -5.40 1.27
N LEU A 37 19.18 -5.57 1.51
CA LEU A 37 18.54 -6.85 1.46
C LEU A 37 18.63 -7.47 0.07
N SER A 38 18.57 -6.63 -0.94
CA SER A 38 18.61 -7.06 -2.33
C SER A 38 20.03 -7.07 -2.91
N ASN A 39 21.00 -6.70 -2.08
CA ASN A 39 22.42 -6.69 -2.45
C ASN A 39 22.73 -5.81 -3.65
N VAL A 40 22.13 -4.62 -3.67
CA VAL A 40 22.40 -3.62 -4.71
C VAL A 40 22.49 -2.26 -4.05
N SER A 41 22.94 -1.25 -4.81
CA SER A 41 22.95 0.11 -4.30
C SER A 41 21.54 0.65 -4.23
N LEU A 42 21.35 1.66 -3.39
CA LEU A 42 20.05 2.33 -3.30
C LEU A 42 19.63 2.88 -4.65
N ARG A 43 20.58 3.47 -5.37
CA ARG A 43 20.28 4.04 -6.67
C ARG A 43 19.78 2.98 -7.65
N ALA A 44 20.47 1.83 -7.67
CA ALA A 44 20.06 0.75 -8.56
C ALA A 44 18.65 0.26 -8.23
N LEU A 45 18.33 0.16 -6.95
CA LEU A 45 17.00 -0.26 -6.55
C LEU A 45 15.95 0.77 -6.93
N GLN A 46 16.24 2.06 -6.71
CA GLN A 46 15.30 3.12 -7.06
C GLN A 46 15.03 3.14 -8.56
N GLU A 47 16.09 3.01 -9.36
CA GLU A 47 15.93 2.99 -10.80
C GLU A 47 15.14 1.77 -11.25
N GLY A 48 15.40 0.64 -10.64
CA GLY A 48 14.66 -0.58 -10.96
C GLY A 48 13.18 -0.45 -10.65
N PHE A 49 12.85 0.12 -9.51
CA PHE A 49 11.45 0.32 -9.17
C PHE A 49 10.76 1.23 -10.18
N GLN A 50 11.41 2.35 -10.52
CA GLN A 50 10.82 3.28 -11.47
C GLN A 50 10.62 2.61 -12.82
N ARG A 51 11.59 1.84 -13.25
CA ARG A 51 11.55 1.21 -14.55
C ARG A 51 10.57 0.04 -14.63
N PHE A 52 10.59 -0.83 -13.63
CA PHE A 52 9.82 -2.07 -13.70
C PHE A 52 8.51 -2.05 -12.93
N MET A 53 8.38 -1.17 -11.94
CA MET A 53 7.15 -1.05 -11.18
C MET A 53 6.39 0.23 -11.50
N GLY A 54 7.01 1.16 -12.22
CA GLY A 54 6.36 2.40 -12.60
C GLY A 54 6.13 3.35 -11.44
N THR A 55 6.80 3.15 -10.32
CA THR A 55 6.57 3.95 -9.14
C THR A 55 7.81 3.95 -8.25
N SER A 56 7.87 4.86 -7.30
CA SER A 56 8.95 4.88 -6.33
C SER A 56 8.72 3.82 -5.26
N ILE A 57 9.79 3.49 -4.53
CA ILE A 57 9.69 2.55 -3.42
C ILE A 57 8.69 3.05 -2.37
N VAL A 58 8.78 4.33 -2.03
CA VAL A 58 7.90 4.91 -1.02
C VAL A 58 6.45 4.85 -1.45
N ALA A 59 6.19 5.19 -2.71
CA ALA A 59 4.81 5.16 -3.21
C ALA A 59 4.27 3.74 -3.28
N TYR A 60 5.13 2.78 -3.61
CA TYR A 60 4.70 1.39 -3.64
C TYR A 60 4.36 0.89 -2.24
N GLN A 61 5.19 1.21 -1.26
CA GLN A 61 4.90 0.82 0.12
C GLN A 61 3.59 1.43 0.61
N ARG A 62 3.36 2.70 0.28
CA ARG A 62 2.12 3.36 0.65
C ARG A 62 0.93 2.67 0.02
N GLN A 63 1.06 2.29 -1.24
CA GLN A 63 -0.02 1.61 -1.94
C GLN A 63 -0.36 0.27 -1.28
N VAL A 64 0.65 -0.50 -0.90
CA VAL A 64 0.41 -1.78 -0.23
C VAL A 64 -0.34 -1.57 1.09
N ARG A 65 0.05 -0.56 1.85
CA ARG A 65 -0.64 -0.25 3.09
C ARG A 65 -2.07 0.23 2.87
N LEU A 66 -2.28 1.04 1.84
CA LEU A 66 -3.63 1.48 1.52
C LEU A 66 -4.53 0.32 1.14
N GLU A 67 -4.00 -0.64 0.40
CA GLU A 67 -4.77 -1.82 0.02
C GLU A 67 -5.18 -2.63 1.23
N ARG A 68 -4.30 -2.77 2.20
CA ARG A 68 -4.62 -3.48 3.43
C ARG A 68 -5.61 -2.72 4.28
N ALA A 69 -5.49 -1.40 4.32
CA ALA A 69 -6.44 -0.57 5.04
C ALA A 69 -7.82 -0.65 4.38
N TYR A 70 -7.85 -0.65 3.05
CA TYR A 70 -9.11 -0.81 2.33
C TYR A 70 -9.79 -2.12 2.71
N ALA A 71 -9.02 -3.21 2.73
CA ALA A 71 -9.58 -4.50 3.09
C ALA A 71 -10.14 -4.50 4.51
N ALA A 72 -9.42 -3.87 5.44
CA ALA A 72 -9.88 -3.78 6.82
C ALA A 72 -11.17 -2.99 6.94
N LEU A 73 -11.25 -1.86 6.25
CA LEU A 73 -12.45 -1.03 6.28
C LEU A 73 -13.63 -1.72 5.59
N SER A 74 -13.34 -2.46 4.52
CA SER A 74 -14.38 -3.17 3.78
C SER A 74 -15.05 -4.25 4.61
N ARG A 75 -14.34 -4.82 5.56
CA ARG A 75 -14.93 -5.83 6.43
C ARG A 75 -15.85 -5.24 7.47
N GLY A 76 -15.77 -3.94 7.71
CA GLY A 76 -16.62 -3.27 8.66
C GLY A 76 -16.37 -3.65 10.11
N LEU A 77 -15.24 -4.26 10.40
CA LEU A 77 -14.93 -4.73 11.75
C LEU A 77 -14.02 -3.81 12.52
N SER A 78 -13.49 -2.78 11.87
CA SER A 78 -12.56 -1.87 12.52
C SER A 78 -13.30 -0.89 13.42
N PRO A 79 -12.72 -0.57 14.57
CA PRO A 79 -13.38 0.35 15.51
C PRO A 79 -13.50 1.76 14.95
N SER A 80 -12.50 2.24 14.22
CA SER A 80 -12.55 3.59 13.69
C SER A 80 -11.58 3.75 12.52
N VAL A 81 -11.76 4.80 11.75
CA VAL A 81 -10.83 5.15 10.69
C VAL A 81 -9.45 5.45 11.26
N THR A 82 -9.39 6.13 12.39
CA THR A 82 -8.13 6.46 13.04
C THR A 82 -7.37 5.18 13.40
N ASP A 83 -8.05 4.20 13.97
CA ASP A 83 -7.40 2.94 14.33
C ASP A 83 -6.86 2.23 13.10
N VAL A 84 -7.62 2.20 12.02
CA VAL A 84 -7.17 1.57 10.79
C VAL A 84 -5.92 2.26 10.25
N ALA A 85 -5.93 3.59 10.23
CA ALA A 85 -4.78 4.34 9.73
C ALA A 85 -3.53 4.03 10.55
N LEU A 86 -3.66 4.05 11.87
CA LEU A 86 -2.51 3.82 12.73
C LEU A 86 -2.02 2.39 12.63
N GLN A 87 -2.93 1.42 12.57
CA GLN A 87 -2.56 0.01 12.45
C GLN A 87 -1.82 -0.28 11.15
N HIS A 88 -2.05 0.54 10.14
CA HIS A 88 -1.43 0.31 8.83
C HIS A 88 -0.29 1.27 8.56
N GLY A 89 0.27 1.85 9.60
CA GLY A 89 1.50 2.62 9.48
C GLY A 89 1.34 4.08 9.09
N PHE A 90 0.14 4.61 9.16
CA PHE A 90 -0.10 6.02 8.84
C PHE A 90 -0.22 6.81 10.14
N SER A 91 0.81 7.59 10.44
CA SER A 91 0.79 8.40 11.66
C SER A 91 -0.04 9.68 11.51
N ASN A 92 -0.27 10.11 10.27
CA ASN A 92 -1.07 11.30 10.00
C ASN A 92 -2.39 10.86 9.35
N VAL A 93 -3.45 10.89 10.14
CA VAL A 93 -4.75 10.39 9.67
C VAL A 93 -5.32 11.24 8.55
N GLY A 94 -5.11 12.56 8.61
CA GLY A 94 -5.56 13.43 7.54
C GLY A 94 -4.91 13.09 6.20
N ARG A 95 -3.62 12.84 6.24
CA ARG A 95 -2.90 12.46 5.05
C ARG A 95 -3.32 11.08 4.55
N PHE A 96 -3.57 10.16 5.47
CA PHE A 96 -4.12 8.86 5.11
C PHE A 96 -5.42 9.01 4.34
N CYS A 97 -6.33 9.87 4.84
CA CYS A 97 -7.60 10.08 4.17
C CYS A 97 -7.42 10.66 2.78
N GLN A 98 -6.46 11.57 2.61
CA GLN A 98 -6.19 12.15 1.30
C GLN A 98 -5.67 11.10 0.32
N TYR A 99 -4.72 10.30 0.75
CA TYR A 99 -4.20 9.23 -0.09
C TYR A 99 -5.28 8.23 -0.44
N PHE A 100 -6.10 7.88 0.54
CA PHE A 100 -7.15 6.89 0.35
C PHE A 100 -8.17 7.39 -0.67
N GLN A 101 -8.65 8.60 -0.50
CA GLN A 101 -9.64 9.15 -1.42
C GLN A 101 -9.07 9.32 -2.81
N SER A 102 -7.82 9.70 -2.91
CA SER A 102 -7.16 9.82 -4.19
C SER A 102 -7.06 8.47 -4.91
N ALA A 103 -6.82 7.41 -4.15
CA ALA A 103 -6.65 6.08 -4.73
C ALA A 103 -7.98 5.40 -5.08
N TYR A 104 -9.00 5.62 -4.28
CA TYR A 104 -10.24 4.83 -4.41
C TYR A 104 -11.48 5.65 -4.72
N GLY A 105 -11.39 6.98 -4.71
CA GLY A 105 -12.53 7.83 -5.02
C GLY A 105 -13.59 7.90 -3.94
N ILE A 106 -13.30 7.35 -2.77
CA ILE A 106 -14.23 7.35 -1.65
C ILE A 106 -13.41 7.54 -0.39
N SER A 107 -13.97 8.20 0.61
CA SER A 107 -13.25 8.40 1.86
C SER A 107 -13.27 7.12 2.69
N PRO A 108 -12.28 6.95 3.59
CA PRO A 108 -12.30 5.79 4.48
C PRO A 108 -13.56 5.73 5.35
N ALA A 109 -14.04 6.89 5.80
CA ALA A 109 -15.23 6.94 6.62
C ALA A 109 -16.45 6.48 5.85
N GLU A 110 -16.56 6.89 4.60
CA GLU A 110 -17.67 6.47 3.77
C GLU A 110 -17.66 4.98 3.51
N LEU A 111 -16.50 4.44 3.23
CA LEU A 111 -16.40 3.00 3.00
C LEU A 111 -16.78 2.22 4.24
N ARG A 112 -16.25 2.61 5.39
CA ARG A 112 -16.54 1.95 6.65
C ARG A 112 -18.02 2.04 7.01
N LYS A 113 -18.59 3.22 6.84
CA LYS A 113 -19.99 3.45 7.12
C LYS A 113 -20.88 2.65 6.18
N GLY A 114 -20.53 2.59 4.92
CA GLY A 114 -21.28 1.82 3.94
C GLY A 114 -21.35 0.34 4.29
N GLN A 115 -20.25 -0.22 4.77
CA GLN A 115 -20.25 -1.62 5.16
C GLN A 115 -21.10 -1.88 6.38
N ARG A 116 -21.17 -0.92 7.30
CA ARG A 116 -21.96 -1.08 8.51
C ARG A 116 -23.44 -0.93 8.30
N THR A 117 -23.83 -0.07 7.37
CA THR A 117 -25.25 0.26 7.18
C THR A 117 -25.81 -0.29 5.90
N ARG A 118 -25.00 -0.94 5.11
CA ARG A 118 -25.43 -1.43 3.82
C ARG A 118 -26.49 -2.49 3.96
N PRO A 119 -27.61 -2.36 3.27
CA PRO A 119 -28.62 -3.41 3.31
C PRO A 119 -28.09 -4.67 2.66
N MET A 120 -28.52 -5.75 3.21
CA MET A 120 -28.16 -7.00 2.65
C MET A 120 -28.76 -7.18 1.30
N ALA A 121 -28.10 -7.82 0.51
CA ALA A 121 -28.67 -8.25 -0.72
C ALA A 121 -29.17 -7.22 -1.63
N THR A 122 -28.68 -6.15 -1.59
CA THR A 122 -29.13 -5.20 -2.49
C THR A 122 -28.48 -5.44 -3.72
N ASN A 123 -28.69 -6.07 -4.38
CA ASN A 123 -28.11 -6.33 -5.59
C ASN A 123 -26.87 -5.93 -5.78
#